data_5633fe741bb52fdfc5eab877e369a0ae
#
_entry.id   5633fe741bb52fdfc5eab877e369a0ae
#
_cell.length_a   1.000
_cell.length_b   1.000
_cell.length_c   1.000
_cell.angle_alpha   90.00
_cell.angle_beta   90.00
_cell.angle_gamma   90.00
#
_symmetry.space_group_name_H-M   'P 1'
#
loop_
_entity.id
_entity.type
_entity.pdbx_description
1 polymer ?
#
loop_
_entity_poly.entity_id
_entity_poly.type
_entity_poly.pdbx_seq_one_letter_code
_entity_poly.pdbx_strand_id
1 'polypeptide(L)'
;MDESLCIRFKVIRDECLQGWRSVGTGGFGQIYRAKHKTLGMDVAIKLLHYKHGSSASSIQREAHLMFQGGNPNVIRILGLYEGRVDGERLQSGLVMEFMPKGSVADLLQTLAGPPPWPLTFRMAHEISLGMNFLHHLSPPLLHLDLKPSNVLLDDSLRAKLTDFGLSRVARSVSRCRENEDDDGGTLSYMPPEALQSINHKASKATDVYSYGVLLWSIVTGKEPYEGAQSTLVRFRIPLGDRPDLTSIDPRGVKGLDEMRQLMTECWHQEPRSRPSFLDCVHATEKIFQMHRHRLNDAVHDVLKQLVRSLSSSAQTHNAKVT
;
A
#
# COMPACT_ATOMS: atom_id res chain seq x y z
N MET A 1 17.00 -32.05 -17.73
CA MET A 1 18.00 -30.94 -17.64
C MET A 1 17.17 -29.67 -17.73
N ASP A 2 16.83 -29.15 -16.57
CA ASP A 2 15.95 -27.97 -16.43
C ASP A 2 16.81 -26.85 -15.83
N GLU A 3 17.53 -26.14 -16.69
CA GLU A 3 18.15 -24.87 -16.33
C GLU A 3 17.03 -23.84 -16.26
N SER A 4 16.26 -23.89 -15.17
CA SER A 4 15.35 -22.82 -14.82
C SER A 4 16.19 -21.53 -14.77
N LEU A 5 15.82 -20.55 -15.61
CA LEU A 5 16.36 -19.19 -15.63
C LEU A 5 16.34 -18.64 -14.19
N CYS A 6 17.43 -18.86 -13.47
CA CYS A 6 17.63 -18.27 -12.15
C CYS A 6 17.98 -16.79 -12.39
N ILE A 7 16.96 -15.93 -12.46
CA ILE A 7 17.18 -14.49 -12.46
C ILE A 7 17.91 -14.18 -11.16
N ARG A 8 19.22 -14.01 -11.23
CA ARG A 8 20.03 -13.59 -10.09
C ARG A 8 19.67 -12.15 -9.76
N PHE A 9 19.08 -11.93 -8.61
CA PHE A 9 18.94 -10.58 -8.07
C PHE A 9 20.29 -9.90 -8.04
N LYS A 10 20.31 -8.63 -8.49
CA LYS A 10 21.49 -7.80 -8.31
C LYS A 10 21.64 -7.52 -6.81
N VAL A 11 22.75 -7.96 -6.24
CA VAL A 11 23.11 -7.60 -4.87
C VAL A 11 23.65 -6.17 -4.90
N ILE A 12 23.07 -5.31 -4.08
CA ILE A 12 23.43 -3.90 -3.92
C ILE A 12 24.04 -3.74 -2.54
N ARG A 13 25.30 -3.32 -2.48
CA ARG A 13 26.06 -3.17 -1.25
C ARG A 13 26.27 -1.71 -0.88
N ASP A 14 26.82 -1.46 0.31
CA ASP A 14 27.07 -0.12 0.84
C ASP A 14 27.88 0.77 -0.11
N GLU A 15 28.87 0.20 -0.82
CA GLU A 15 29.67 0.93 -1.79
C GLU A 15 28.87 1.51 -2.95
N CYS A 16 27.70 0.92 -3.27
CA CYS A 16 26.80 1.39 -4.33
C CYS A 16 25.88 2.54 -3.86
N LEU A 17 25.81 2.81 -2.58
CA LEU A 17 24.85 3.70 -1.94
C LEU A 17 25.55 4.86 -1.24
N GLN A 18 24.85 5.99 -1.11
CA GLN A 18 25.33 7.15 -0.36
C GLN A 18 24.18 8.02 0.14
N GLY A 19 24.45 8.84 1.16
CA GLY A 19 23.47 9.81 1.66
C GLY A 19 22.28 9.15 2.37
N TRP A 20 22.53 8.13 3.16
CA TRP A 20 21.53 7.41 3.94
C TRP A 20 20.73 8.33 4.86
N ARG A 21 19.41 8.18 4.84
CA ARG A 21 18.47 8.88 5.73
C ARG A 21 17.36 7.92 6.12
N SER A 22 17.07 7.82 7.41
CA SER A 22 15.88 7.09 7.87
C SER A 22 14.63 7.81 7.36
N VAL A 23 13.70 7.06 6.79
CA VAL A 23 12.42 7.57 6.26
C VAL A 23 11.27 7.17 7.18
N GLY A 24 11.38 6.03 7.83
CA GLY A 24 10.36 5.54 8.75
C GLY A 24 10.63 4.13 9.23
N THR A 25 9.81 3.70 10.18
CA THR A 25 9.80 2.33 10.69
C THR A 25 8.44 1.73 10.35
N GLY A 26 8.41 0.67 9.56
CA GLY A 26 7.19 -0.07 9.26
C GLY A 26 7.10 -1.36 10.07
N GLY A 27 5.95 -2.02 10.07
CA GLY A 27 5.75 -3.29 10.78
C GLY A 27 6.74 -4.42 10.40
N PHE A 28 7.48 -4.26 9.32
CA PHE A 28 8.45 -5.24 8.79
C PHE A 28 9.91 -4.80 8.91
N GLY A 29 10.22 -3.61 9.45
CA GLY A 29 11.58 -3.14 9.63
C GLY A 29 11.78 -1.65 9.36
N GLN A 30 13.03 -1.22 9.44
CA GLN A 30 13.42 0.16 9.15
C GLN A 30 13.52 0.39 7.64
N ILE A 31 13.07 1.58 7.22
CA ILE A 31 13.13 2.01 5.82
C ILE A 31 14.08 3.21 5.73
N TYR A 32 15.04 3.11 4.82
CA TYR A 32 16.00 4.16 4.53
C TYR A 32 15.84 4.66 3.10
N ARG A 33 16.11 5.93 2.88
CA ARG A 33 16.38 6.52 1.58
C ARG A 33 17.89 6.63 1.41
N ALA A 34 18.39 6.28 0.23
CA ALA A 34 19.77 6.52 -0.17
C ALA A 34 19.83 6.85 -1.66
N LYS A 35 20.93 7.44 -2.12
CA LYS A 35 21.20 7.64 -3.54
C LYS A 35 22.02 6.49 -4.07
N HIS A 36 21.54 5.82 -5.12
CA HIS A 36 22.30 4.81 -5.83
C HIS A 36 23.31 5.47 -6.77
N LYS A 37 24.63 5.32 -6.47
CA LYS A 37 25.73 6.04 -7.15
C LYS A 37 25.73 5.84 -8.66
N THR A 38 25.59 4.59 -9.12
CA THR A 38 25.64 4.26 -10.55
C THR A 38 24.36 4.61 -11.29
N LEU A 39 23.17 4.43 -10.66
CA LEU A 39 21.89 4.76 -11.28
C LEU A 39 21.57 6.26 -11.19
N GLY A 40 22.26 7.00 -10.32
CA GLY A 40 22.04 8.45 -10.14
C GLY A 40 20.69 8.82 -9.51
N MET A 41 19.91 7.84 -9.05
CA MET A 41 18.55 8.02 -8.53
C MET A 41 18.46 7.70 -7.04
N ASP A 42 17.45 8.23 -6.39
CA ASP A 42 17.11 7.88 -5.02
C ASP A 42 16.42 6.50 -5.00
N VAL A 43 16.76 5.73 -3.97
CA VAL A 43 16.21 4.39 -3.72
C VAL A 43 15.72 4.28 -2.28
N ALA A 44 14.72 3.45 -2.07
CA ALA A 44 14.29 3.03 -0.74
C ALA A 44 14.91 1.68 -0.41
N ILE A 45 15.46 1.54 0.79
CA ILE A 45 16.03 0.30 1.31
C ILE A 45 15.19 -0.10 2.52
N LYS A 46 14.45 -1.20 2.39
CA LYS A 46 13.69 -1.79 3.48
C LYS A 46 14.51 -2.91 4.10
N LEU A 47 15.04 -2.69 5.31
CA LEU A 47 15.77 -3.69 6.06
C LEU A 47 14.81 -4.75 6.59
N LEU A 48 15.21 -6.00 6.47
CA LEU A 48 14.43 -7.14 6.93
C LEU A 48 14.94 -7.61 8.27
N HIS A 49 14.09 -7.59 9.29
CA HIS A 49 14.44 -8.16 10.59
C HIS A 49 14.29 -9.68 10.55
N TYR A 50 15.42 -10.39 10.48
CA TYR A 50 15.43 -11.84 10.64
C TYR A 50 15.14 -12.21 12.09
N LYS A 51 13.91 -12.61 12.39
CA LYS A 51 13.65 -13.42 13.59
C LYS A 51 13.98 -14.88 13.24
N HIS A 52 14.63 -15.57 14.17
CA HIS A 52 14.99 -16.99 14.04
C HIS A 52 13.84 -17.81 13.43
N GLY A 53 14.05 -18.37 12.23
CA GLY A 53 13.12 -19.30 11.55
C GLY A 53 12.60 -18.90 10.18
N SER A 54 12.70 -17.65 9.72
CA SER A 54 12.39 -17.29 8.33
C SER A 54 13.64 -17.48 7.46
N SER A 55 13.59 -18.39 6.50
CA SER A 55 14.74 -18.62 5.62
C SER A 55 14.86 -17.46 4.61
N ALA A 56 16.10 -16.99 4.38
CA ALA A 56 16.41 -16.02 3.32
C ALA A 56 15.81 -16.42 1.96
N SER A 57 15.64 -17.73 1.73
CA SER A 57 15.06 -18.31 0.51
C SER A 57 13.57 -17.97 0.30
N SER A 58 12.79 -17.73 1.36
CA SER A 58 11.37 -17.32 1.19
C SER A 58 11.25 -15.90 0.69
N ILE A 59 12.09 -15.00 1.20
CA ILE A 59 12.13 -13.59 0.80
C ILE A 59 12.67 -13.45 -0.62
N GLN A 60 13.70 -14.21 -0.96
CA GLN A 60 14.23 -14.26 -2.32
C GLN A 60 13.21 -14.76 -3.32
N ARG A 61 12.37 -15.75 -2.95
CA ARG A 61 11.31 -16.27 -3.80
C ARG A 61 10.20 -15.24 -4.03
N GLU A 62 9.77 -14.53 -2.99
CA GLU A 62 8.77 -13.47 -3.11
C GLU A 62 9.31 -12.27 -3.91
N ALA A 63 10.53 -11.83 -3.62
CA ALA A 63 11.22 -10.82 -4.42
C ALA A 63 11.34 -11.26 -5.90
N HIS A 64 11.56 -12.55 -6.17
CA HIS A 64 11.62 -13.09 -7.53
C HIS A 64 10.28 -12.98 -8.27
N LEU A 65 9.16 -13.26 -7.62
CA LEU A 65 7.83 -13.08 -8.19
C LEU A 65 7.55 -11.61 -8.52
N MET A 66 7.99 -10.70 -7.65
CA MET A 66 7.87 -9.25 -7.84
C MET A 66 8.73 -8.72 -8.99
N PHE A 67 9.86 -9.38 -9.28
CA PHE A 67 10.80 -8.96 -10.32
C PHE A 67 10.40 -9.43 -11.72
N GLN A 68 9.56 -10.46 -11.84
CA GLN A 68 9.21 -11.10 -13.11
C GLN A 68 8.39 -10.25 -14.10
N GLY A 69 7.92 -9.09 -13.71
CA GLY A 69 7.21 -8.21 -14.63
C GLY A 69 6.96 -6.84 -14.02
N GLY A 70 7.53 -5.80 -14.60
CA GLY A 70 7.26 -4.45 -14.19
C GLY A 70 5.81 -4.06 -14.50
N ASN A 71 5.05 -3.69 -13.49
CA ASN A 71 3.75 -3.03 -13.66
C ASN A 71 3.89 -1.58 -13.15
N PRO A 72 3.37 -0.57 -13.87
CA PRO A 72 3.51 0.82 -13.47
C PRO A 72 2.86 1.14 -12.12
N ASN A 73 1.89 0.32 -11.66
CA ASN A 73 1.16 0.51 -10.41
C ASN A 73 1.61 -0.45 -9.29
N VAL A 74 2.77 -1.08 -9.46
CA VAL A 74 3.42 -1.90 -8.44
C VAL A 74 4.84 -1.39 -8.25
N ILE A 75 5.29 -1.29 -6.99
CA ILE A 75 6.65 -0.81 -6.67
C ILE A 75 7.71 -1.66 -7.36
N ARG A 76 8.68 -1.03 -8.01
CA ARG A 76 9.76 -1.72 -8.70
C ARG A 76 10.88 -2.07 -7.73
N ILE A 77 11.19 -3.36 -7.61
CA ILE A 77 12.35 -3.84 -6.88
C ILE A 77 13.58 -3.74 -7.79
N LEU A 78 14.65 -3.17 -7.27
CA LEU A 78 15.93 -2.96 -7.97
C LEU A 78 16.96 -4.03 -7.64
N GLY A 79 16.85 -4.66 -6.46
CA GLY A 79 17.76 -5.69 -6.02
C GLY A 79 17.63 -6.02 -4.53
N LEU A 80 18.55 -6.87 -4.07
CA LEU A 80 18.71 -7.20 -2.67
C LEU A 80 19.83 -6.35 -2.07
N TYR A 81 19.60 -5.80 -0.90
CA TYR A 81 20.62 -5.13 -0.11
C TYR A 81 21.35 -6.14 0.76
N GLU A 82 22.66 -6.08 0.75
CA GLU A 82 23.54 -6.78 1.70
C GLU A 82 24.64 -5.81 2.16
N GLY A 83 24.62 -5.42 3.42
CA GLY A 83 25.57 -4.44 3.95
C GLY A 83 25.44 -4.23 5.45
N ARG A 84 26.08 -3.16 5.96
CA ARG A 84 26.12 -2.79 7.38
C ARG A 84 25.77 -1.32 7.55
N VAL A 85 24.48 -1.00 7.68
CA VAL A 85 23.99 0.38 7.77
C VAL A 85 24.68 1.16 8.89
N ASP A 86 24.90 0.53 10.05
CA ASP A 86 25.53 1.14 11.23
C ASP A 86 26.93 0.54 11.55
N GLY A 87 27.53 -0.18 10.62
CA GLY A 87 28.87 -0.76 10.80
C GLY A 87 28.94 -2.02 11.68
N GLU A 88 27.87 -2.39 12.40
CA GLU A 88 27.92 -3.45 13.40
C GLU A 88 27.57 -4.84 12.85
N ARG A 89 26.39 -5.01 12.27
CA ARG A 89 25.90 -6.33 11.81
C ARG A 89 25.57 -6.32 10.33
N LEU A 90 25.87 -7.44 9.68
CA LEU A 90 25.40 -7.68 8.32
C LEU A 90 23.87 -7.73 8.30
N GLN A 91 23.27 -6.87 7.51
CA GLN A 91 21.83 -6.74 7.32
C GLN A 91 21.48 -7.03 5.87
N SER A 92 20.29 -7.57 5.67
CA SER A 92 19.75 -7.80 4.34
C SER A 92 18.44 -7.05 4.19
N GLY A 93 18.13 -6.64 2.97
CA GLY A 93 16.95 -5.89 2.69
C GLY A 93 16.53 -5.92 1.23
N LEU A 94 15.46 -5.22 0.92
CA LEU A 94 14.99 -4.97 -0.44
C LEU A 94 15.36 -3.55 -0.85
N VAL A 95 15.96 -3.39 -2.03
CA VAL A 95 16.19 -2.09 -2.65
C VAL A 95 15.11 -1.88 -3.70
N MET A 96 14.39 -0.78 -3.61
CA MET A 96 13.28 -0.44 -4.49
C MET A 96 13.34 1.03 -4.93
N GLU A 97 12.56 1.41 -5.92
CA GLU A 97 12.41 2.80 -6.30
C GLU A 97 11.90 3.63 -5.11
N PHE A 98 12.39 4.86 -4.99
CA PHE A 98 11.94 5.78 -3.94
C PHE A 98 10.71 6.55 -4.39
N MET A 99 9.70 6.63 -3.54
CA MET A 99 8.44 7.30 -3.82
C MET A 99 8.37 8.62 -3.03
N PRO A 100 8.63 9.77 -3.69
CA PRO A 100 8.92 11.03 -2.99
C PRO A 100 7.68 11.72 -2.38
N LYS A 101 6.48 11.30 -2.75
CA LYS A 101 5.23 11.91 -2.23
C LYS A 101 4.62 11.10 -1.08
N GLY A 102 5.36 10.10 -0.56
CA GLY A 102 4.88 9.28 0.55
C GLY A 102 3.74 8.36 0.16
N SER A 103 2.87 8.06 1.09
CA SER A 103 1.72 7.17 0.92
C SER A 103 0.41 7.95 0.67
N VAL A 104 -0.63 7.22 0.26
CA VAL A 104 -2.00 7.76 0.20
C VAL A 104 -2.46 8.19 1.60
N ALA A 105 -2.06 7.48 2.68
CA ALA A 105 -2.37 7.90 4.05
C ALA A 105 -1.78 9.29 4.36
N ASP A 106 -0.50 9.52 4.01
CA ASP A 106 0.15 10.82 4.19
C ASP A 106 -0.55 11.93 3.39
N LEU A 107 -1.00 11.60 2.17
CA LEU A 107 -1.74 12.53 1.33
C LEU A 107 -3.08 12.91 1.97
N LEU A 108 -3.89 11.94 2.41
CA LEU A 108 -5.19 12.19 3.05
C LEU A 108 -5.03 13.04 4.32
N GLN A 109 -4.03 12.72 5.14
CA GLN A 109 -3.70 13.49 6.33
C GLN A 109 -3.30 14.93 5.99
N THR A 110 -2.47 15.13 4.97
CA THR A 110 -2.01 16.48 4.57
C THR A 110 -3.14 17.32 3.98
N LEU A 111 -4.05 16.71 3.22
CA LEU A 111 -5.22 17.37 2.66
C LEU A 111 -6.32 17.64 3.70
N ALA A 112 -6.26 16.96 4.86
CA ALA A 112 -7.34 16.92 5.85
C ALA A 112 -8.70 16.57 5.25
N GLY A 113 -8.71 15.68 4.25
CA GLY A 113 -9.90 15.27 3.51
C GLY A 113 -9.59 14.53 2.21
N PRO A 114 -10.61 14.25 1.38
CA PRO A 114 -10.42 13.51 0.15
C PRO A 114 -9.66 14.34 -0.90
N PRO A 115 -8.91 13.69 -1.79
CA PRO A 115 -8.33 14.35 -2.97
C PRO A 115 -9.45 14.83 -3.93
N PRO A 116 -9.18 15.78 -4.85
CA PRO A 116 -10.10 16.13 -5.92
C PRO A 116 -10.53 14.91 -6.73
N TRP A 117 -11.80 14.85 -7.15
CA TRP A 117 -12.40 13.68 -7.81
C TRP A 117 -11.59 13.09 -8.97
N PRO A 118 -11.00 13.90 -9.90
CA PRO A 118 -10.20 13.34 -10.97
C PRO A 118 -9.00 12.53 -10.47
N LEU A 119 -8.38 12.96 -9.36
CA LEU A 119 -7.26 12.27 -8.73
C LEU A 119 -7.74 11.05 -7.93
N THR A 120 -8.83 11.17 -7.19
CA THR A 120 -9.48 10.06 -6.46
C THR A 120 -9.80 8.90 -7.40
N PHE A 121 -10.45 9.15 -8.53
CA PHE A 121 -10.83 8.10 -9.48
C PHE A 121 -9.62 7.52 -10.22
N ARG A 122 -8.59 8.33 -10.51
CA ARG A 122 -7.32 7.82 -11.03
C ARG A 122 -6.67 6.87 -10.04
N MET A 123 -6.55 7.25 -8.77
CA MET A 123 -5.96 6.38 -7.72
C MET A 123 -6.73 5.07 -7.60
N ALA A 124 -8.06 5.12 -7.57
CA ALA A 124 -8.90 3.92 -7.53
C ALA A 124 -8.58 2.98 -8.70
N HIS A 125 -8.50 3.53 -9.92
CA HIS A 125 -8.18 2.76 -11.12
C HIS A 125 -6.75 2.20 -11.10
N GLU A 126 -5.75 3.02 -10.77
CA GLU A 126 -4.35 2.60 -10.70
C GLU A 126 -4.11 1.49 -9.67
N ILE A 127 -4.77 1.57 -8.50
CA ILE A 127 -4.72 0.51 -7.48
C ILE A 127 -5.33 -0.79 -8.01
N SER A 128 -6.49 -0.71 -8.69
CA SER A 128 -7.12 -1.90 -9.27
C SER A 128 -6.26 -2.55 -10.36
N LEU A 129 -5.56 -1.77 -11.19
CA LEU A 129 -4.61 -2.27 -12.19
C LEU A 129 -3.43 -3.02 -11.53
N GLY A 130 -2.84 -2.43 -10.49
CA GLY A 130 -1.76 -3.07 -9.73
C GLY A 130 -2.20 -4.38 -9.09
N MET A 131 -3.37 -4.40 -8.46
CA MET A 131 -3.94 -5.61 -7.84
C MET A 131 -4.32 -6.67 -8.86
N ASN A 132 -4.89 -6.26 -9.99
CA ASN A 132 -5.20 -7.19 -11.09
C ASN A 132 -3.94 -7.86 -11.62
N PHE A 133 -2.85 -7.10 -11.78
CA PHE A 133 -1.55 -7.63 -12.17
C PHE A 133 -1.05 -8.68 -11.16
N LEU A 134 -1.04 -8.38 -9.85
CA LEU A 134 -0.59 -9.31 -8.82
C LEU A 134 -1.41 -10.60 -8.81
N HIS A 135 -2.72 -10.51 -8.99
CA HIS A 135 -3.62 -11.67 -9.01
C HIS A 135 -3.52 -12.53 -10.27
N HIS A 136 -2.92 -11.99 -11.37
CA HIS A 136 -2.70 -12.74 -12.62
C HIS A 136 -1.29 -13.31 -12.75
N LEU A 137 -0.41 -13.07 -11.77
CA LEU A 137 0.88 -13.75 -11.72
C LEU A 137 0.71 -15.27 -11.56
N SER A 138 1.69 -16.06 -11.99
CA SER A 138 1.69 -17.50 -11.84
C SER A 138 2.87 -17.95 -10.95
N PRO A 139 2.62 -18.36 -9.71
CA PRO A 139 1.35 -18.39 -8.99
C PRO A 139 0.83 -16.99 -8.63
N PRO A 140 -0.50 -16.84 -8.39
CA PRO A 140 -1.07 -15.57 -7.95
C PRO A 140 -0.44 -15.03 -6.66
N LEU A 141 -0.12 -13.74 -6.64
CA LEU A 141 0.38 -13.06 -5.47
C LEU A 141 -0.74 -12.28 -4.78
N LEU A 142 -1.03 -12.63 -3.53
CA LEU A 142 -1.99 -11.94 -2.70
C LEU A 142 -1.29 -10.83 -1.89
N HIS A 143 -1.92 -9.65 -1.82
CA HIS A 143 -1.37 -8.52 -1.07
C HIS A 143 -1.52 -8.70 0.43
N LEU A 144 -2.72 -8.98 0.90
CA LEU A 144 -3.12 -9.29 2.29
C LEU A 144 -2.95 -8.17 3.33
N ASP A 145 -2.48 -7.00 2.92
CA ASP A 145 -2.36 -5.81 3.78
C ASP A 145 -2.63 -4.53 2.96
N LEU A 146 -3.68 -4.56 2.12
CA LEU A 146 -4.05 -3.42 1.27
C LEU A 146 -4.75 -2.35 2.11
N LYS A 147 -4.09 -1.19 2.26
CA LYS A 147 -4.54 -0.02 3.04
C LYS A 147 -3.85 1.25 2.52
N PRO A 148 -4.31 2.47 2.89
CA PRO A 148 -3.73 3.72 2.39
C PRO A 148 -2.22 3.87 2.59
N SER A 149 -1.66 3.38 3.68
CA SER A 149 -0.23 3.46 3.97
C SER A 149 0.63 2.56 3.08
N ASN A 150 0.04 1.54 2.43
CA ASN A 150 0.71 0.61 1.52
C ASN A 150 0.46 0.93 0.04
N VAL A 151 -0.04 2.13 -0.25
CA VAL A 151 -0.14 2.70 -1.59
C VAL A 151 0.71 3.95 -1.63
N LEU A 152 1.85 3.89 -2.33
CA LEU A 152 2.80 4.99 -2.43
C LEU A 152 2.55 5.84 -3.67
N LEU A 153 3.03 7.09 -3.64
CA LEU A 153 2.80 8.10 -4.67
C LEU A 153 4.13 8.59 -5.26
N ASP A 154 4.21 8.58 -6.60
CA ASP A 154 5.35 9.18 -7.33
C ASP A 154 5.23 10.71 -7.44
N ASP A 155 6.18 11.35 -8.14
CA ASP A 155 6.20 12.81 -8.35
C ASP A 155 4.94 13.37 -9.05
N SER A 156 4.22 12.54 -9.77
CA SER A 156 2.97 12.87 -10.47
C SER A 156 1.73 12.40 -9.73
N LEU A 157 1.88 11.99 -8.46
CA LEU A 157 0.84 11.40 -7.61
C LEU A 157 0.23 10.11 -8.22
N ARG A 158 1.01 9.34 -9.00
CA ARG A 158 0.58 8.02 -9.48
C ARG A 158 0.73 7.01 -8.36
N ALA A 159 -0.30 6.17 -8.21
CA ALA A 159 -0.36 5.17 -7.16
C ALA A 159 0.45 3.91 -7.51
N LYS A 160 1.24 3.44 -6.56
CA LYS A 160 1.98 2.17 -6.64
C LYS A 160 1.82 1.36 -5.38
N LEU A 161 1.47 0.10 -5.54
CA LEU A 161 1.34 -0.86 -4.44
C LEU A 161 2.72 -1.23 -3.88
N THR A 162 2.81 -1.30 -2.56
CA THR A 162 4.00 -1.75 -1.84
C THR A 162 3.63 -2.74 -0.73
N ASP A 163 4.62 -3.40 -0.13
CA ASP A 163 4.45 -4.31 1.02
C ASP A 163 3.54 -5.53 0.79
N PHE A 164 3.37 -5.93 -0.47
CA PHE A 164 2.65 -7.15 -0.84
C PHE A 164 3.55 -8.39 -0.64
N GLY A 165 2.93 -9.53 -0.30
CA GLY A 165 3.60 -10.83 -0.15
C GLY A 165 4.40 -11.02 1.15
N LEU A 166 4.93 -9.98 1.76
CA LEU A 166 5.65 -10.06 3.05
C LEU A 166 4.73 -10.45 4.21
N SER A 167 3.44 -10.15 4.11
CA SER A 167 2.44 -10.50 5.10
C SER A 167 2.19 -12.01 5.28
N ARG A 168 2.51 -12.86 4.29
CA ARG A 168 2.48 -14.32 4.47
C ARG A 168 3.56 -14.80 5.43
N VAL A 169 4.77 -14.26 5.34
CA VAL A 169 5.89 -14.60 6.23
C VAL A 169 5.63 -14.04 7.63
N ALA A 170 5.16 -12.78 7.72
CA ALA A 170 4.85 -12.15 9.01
C ALA A 170 3.68 -12.81 9.74
N ARG A 171 2.61 -13.20 9.05
CA ARG A 171 1.48 -13.90 9.68
C ARG A 171 1.83 -15.28 10.22
N SER A 172 2.82 -15.97 9.65
CA SER A 172 3.36 -17.20 10.23
C SER A 172 4.10 -16.93 11.54
N VAL A 173 4.67 -15.73 11.73
CA VAL A 173 5.46 -15.33 12.90
C VAL A 173 4.62 -14.55 13.93
N SER A 174 3.66 -13.72 13.49
CA SER A 174 2.82 -12.88 14.36
C SER A 174 1.72 -13.64 15.12
N ARG A 175 1.50 -14.93 14.82
CA ARG A 175 0.59 -15.80 15.60
C ARG A 175 1.01 -15.97 17.06
N CYS A 176 2.18 -15.46 17.48
CA CYS A 176 2.71 -15.54 18.83
C CYS A 176 2.77 -14.22 19.59
N ARG A 177 2.22 -13.11 19.08
CA ARG A 177 2.20 -11.83 19.80
C ARG A 177 0.80 -11.23 19.85
N GLU A 178 0.14 -11.47 20.95
CA GLU A 178 -0.93 -10.64 21.52
C GLU A 178 -0.30 -9.37 22.13
N ASN A 179 0.17 -8.44 21.30
CA ASN A 179 0.47 -7.08 21.75
C ASN A 179 -0.62 -6.18 21.19
N GLU A 180 -1.52 -5.78 22.06
CA GLU A 180 -2.81 -5.15 21.82
C GLU A 180 -2.73 -3.70 21.28
N ASP A 181 -1.54 -3.06 21.17
CA ASP A 181 -1.49 -1.60 21.11
C ASP A 181 -1.11 -0.97 19.76
N ASP A 182 -0.76 -1.74 18.70
CA ASP A 182 -0.19 -1.13 17.49
C ASP A 182 -0.87 -1.50 16.14
N ASP A 183 -1.98 -2.25 16.12
CA ASP A 183 -2.54 -2.81 14.88
C ASP A 183 -4.01 -2.42 14.58
N GLY A 184 -4.54 -1.42 15.28
CA GLY A 184 -5.94 -0.99 15.14
C GLY A 184 -6.30 -0.55 13.72
N GLY A 185 -5.38 0.13 13.02
CA GLY A 185 -5.58 0.62 11.66
C GLY A 185 -5.68 -0.49 10.60
N THR A 186 -4.87 -1.53 10.70
CA THR A 186 -4.87 -2.66 9.74
C THR A 186 -6.14 -3.51 9.87
N LEU A 187 -6.65 -3.69 11.08
CA LEU A 187 -7.81 -4.53 11.38
C LEU A 187 -9.07 -4.05 10.64
N SER A 188 -9.23 -2.74 10.47
CA SER A 188 -10.37 -2.12 9.78
C SER A 188 -10.48 -2.52 8.29
N TYR A 189 -9.39 -2.97 7.67
CA TYR A 189 -9.34 -3.41 6.28
C TYR A 189 -9.47 -4.94 6.11
N MET A 190 -9.55 -5.69 7.22
CA MET A 190 -9.63 -7.15 7.18
C MET A 190 -11.05 -7.63 6.91
N PRO A 191 -11.23 -8.66 6.05
CA PRO A 191 -12.55 -9.20 5.77
C PRO A 191 -13.10 -10.04 6.93
N PRO A 192 -14.44 -10.15 7.03
CA PRO A 192 -15.12 -10.85 8.12
C PRO A 192 -14.63 -12.28 8.32
N GLU A 193 -14.40 -13.03 7.25
CA GLU A 193 -13.92 -14.40 7.32
C GLU A 193 -12.50 -14.55 7.92
N ALA A 194 -11.66 -13.53 7.74
CA ALA A 194 -10.32 -13.51 8.34
C ALA A 194 -10.35 -13.15 9.84
N LEU A 195 -11.37 -12.39 10.27
CA LEU A 195 -11.58 -12.02 11.66
C LEU A 195 -12.26 -13.12 12.47
N GLN A 196 -13.08 -13.96 11.82
CA GLN A 196 -13.81 -15.07 12.46
C GLN A 196 -12.96 -16.31 12.72
N SER A 197 -11.95 -16.58 11.89
CA SER A 197 -11.20 -17.83 11.96
C SER A 197 -9.69 -17.63 11.85
N ILE A 198 -8.97 -18.09 12.86
CA ILE A 198 -7.50 -18.11 12.88
C ILE A 198 -6.94 -18.99 11.75
N ASN A 199 -7.71 -20.01 11.31
CA ASN A 199 -7.32 -20.93 10.24
C ASN A 199 -7.85 -20.52 8.87
N HIS A 200 -8.36 -19.29 8.72
CA HIS A 200 -8.85 -18.80 7.43
C HIS A 200 -7.76 -18.86 6.37
N LYS A 201 -8.06 -19.47 5.23
CA LYS A 201 -7.17 -19.49 4.07
C LYS A 201 -7.44 -18.26 3.21
N ALA A 202 -6.51 -17.33 3.22
CA ALA A 202 -6.61 -16.12 2.41
C ALA A 202 -6.76 -16.45 0.91
N SER A 203 -7.55 -15.65 0.22
CA SER A 203 -7.87 -15.80 -1.20
C SER A 203 -7.82 -14.44 -1.90
N LYS A 204 -7.99 -14.41 -3.22
CA LYS A 204 -8.15 -13.16 -3.99
C LYS A 204 -9.27 -12.29 -3.44
N ALA A 205 -10.37 -12.89 -2.98
CA ALA A 205 -11.50 -12.18 -2.40
C ALA A 205 -11.16 -11.43 -1.08
N THR A 206 -10.12 -11.87 -0.36
CA THR A 206 -9.58 -11.16 0.82
C THR A 206 -9.08 -9.78 0.43
N ASP A 207 -8.28 -9.68 -0.64
CA ASP A 207 -7.74 -8.40 -1.13
C ASP A 207 -8.85 -7.49 -1.71
N VAL A 208 -9.86 -8.09 -2.35
CA VAL A 208 -11.00 -7.34 -2.90
C VAL A 208 -11.79 -6.65 -1.79
N TYR A 209 -11.99 -7.31 -0.65
CA TYR A 209 -12.61 -6.68 0.52
C TYR A 209 -11.81 -5.47 1.00
N SER A 210 -10.50 -5.66 1.21
CA SER A 210 -9.61 -4.57 1.65
C SER A 210 -9.61 -3.40 0.66
N TYR A 211 -9.70 -3.68 -0.65
CA TYR A 211 -9.83 -2.66 -1.68
C TYR A 211 -11.12 -1.86 -1.54
N GLY A 212 -12.26 -2.49 -1.26
CA GLY A 212 -13.54 -1.79 -1.03
C GLY A 212 -13.44 -0.79 0.14
N VAL A 213 -12.80 -1.19 1.24
CA VAL A 213 -12.58 -0.32 2.40
C VAL A 213 -11.58 0.80 2.06
N LEU A 214 -10.52 0.50 1.31
CA LEU A 214 -9.54 1.48 0.84
C LEU A 214 -10.19 2.54 -0.07
N LEU A 215 -11.07 2.14 -0.98
CA LEU A 215 -11.83 3.08 -1.81
C LEU A 215 -12.64 4.05 -0.96
N TRP A 216 -13.30 3.53 0.09
CA TRP A 216 -14.03 4.38 1.02
C TRP A 216 -13.12 5.41 1.71
N SER A 217 -11.95 4.99 2.18
CA SER A 217 -10.98 5.91 2.79
C SER A 217 -10.52 7.00 1.82
N ILE A 218 -10.25 6.66 0.56
CA ILE A 218 -9.82 7.64 -0.45
C ILE A 218 -10.96 8.63 -0.79
N VAL A 219 -12.19 8.12 -0.92
CA VAL A 219 -13.38 8.93 -1.29
C VAL A 219 -13.81 9.86 -0.16
N THR A 220 -13.65 9.45 1.09
CA THR A 220 -14.07 10.23 2.25
C THR A 220 -12.94 11.05 2.88
N GLY A 221 -11.68 10.66 2.64
CA GLY A 221 -10.52 11.22 3.33
C GLY A 221 -10.43 10.83 4.81
N LYS A 222 -11.14 9.77 5.24
CA LYS A 222 -11.26 9.36 6.65
C LYS A 222 -10.71 7.96 6.88
N GLU A 223 -10.34 7.69 8.14
CA GLU A 223 -10.05 6.34 8.59
C GLU A 223 -11.36 5.56 8.84
N PRO A 224 -11.44 4.29 8.41
CA PRO A 224 -12.62 3.48 8.67
C PRO A 224 -12.75 3.18 10.17
N TYR A 225 -13.94 3.35 10.71
CA TYR A 225 -14.27 3.14 12.13
C TYR A 225 -13.47 4.03 13.11
N GLU A 226 -13.11 5.24 12.68
CA GLU A 226 -12.34 6.21 13.48
C GLU A 226 -12.92 6.38 14.89
N GLY A 227 -12.06 6.31 15.92
CA GLY A 227 -12.43 6.41 17.33
C GLY A 227 -13.06 5.17 17.94
N ALA A 228 -13.33 4.12 17.16
CA ALA A 228 -13.84 2.86 17.71
C ALA A 228 -12.71 2.00 18.28
N GLN A 229 -13.00 1.28 19.37
CA GLN A 229 -12.04 0.32 19.93
C GLN A 229 -11.83 -0.86 18.98
N SER A 230 -10.57 -1.27 18.81
CA SER A 230 -10.17 -2.36 17.90
C SER A 230 -10.91 -3.67 18.19
N THR A 231 -11.12 -4.00 19.44
CA THR A 231 -11.89 -5.19 19.87
C THR A 231 -13.33 -5.14 19.39
N LEU A 232 -13.97 -3.95 19.45
CA LEU A 232 -15.34 -3.76 19.00
C LEU A 232 -15.42 -3.86 17.48
N VAL A 233 -14.49 -3.24 16.74
CA VAL A 233 -14.40 -3.32 15.27
C VAL A 233 -14.25 -4.78 14.83
N ARG A 234 -13.33 -5.53 15.47
CA ARG A 234 -13.10 -6.95 15.20
C ARG A 234 -14.36 -7.79 15.37
N PHE A 235 -15.19 -7.48 16.37
CA PHE A 235 -16.45 -8.19 16.63
C PHE A 235 -17.55 -7.81 15.66
N ARG A 236 -17.67 -6.54 15.29
CA ARG A 236 -18.82 -6.01 14.52
C ARG A 236 -18.70 -6.24 13.00
N ILE A 237 -17.50 -6.22 12.41
CA ILE A 237 -17.31 -6.50 10.98
C ILE A 237 -17.88 -7.88 10.59
N PRO A 238 -17.63 -8.98 11.34
CA PRO A 238 -18.26 -10.27 11.08
C PRO A 238 -19.80 -10.27 11.18
N LEU A 239 -20.36 -9.39 11.98
CA LEU A 239 -21.83 -9.21 12.10
C LEU A 239 -22.45 -8.37 10.97
N GLY A 240 -21.63 -7.87 10.05
CA GLY A 240 -22.10 -7.15 8.88
C GLY A 240 -21.82 -5.65 8.89
N ASP A 241 -21.19 -5.10 9.93
CA ASP A 241 -20.83 -3.68 9.95
C ASP A 241 -19.86 -3.34 8.82
N ARG A 242 -20.07 -2.17 8.24
CA ARG A 242 -19.24 -1.61 7.15
C ARG A 242 -19.03 -0.11 7.38
N PRO A 243 -18.00 0.49 6.76
CA PRO A 243 -17.84 1.94 6.79
C PRO A 243 -19.07 2.67 6.28
N ASP A 244 -19.38 3.80 6.90
CA ASP A 244 -20.62 4.56 6.64
C ASP A 244 -20.60 5.20 5.25
N LEU A 245 -21.58 4.84 4.40
CA LEU A 245 -21.78 5.41 3.08
C LEU A 245 -22.66 6.67 3.08
N THR A 246 -23.32 7.01 4.19
CA THR A 246 -24.24 8.17 4.25
C THR A 246 -23.48 9.49 4.14
N SER A 247 -22.20 9.49 4.52
CA SER A 247 -21.30 10.65 4.40
C SER A 247 -20.87 10.94 2.95
N ILE A 248 -21.15 10.04 2.01
CA ILE A 248 -20.81 10.18 0.59
C ILE A 248 -22.06 10.67 -0.16
N ASP A 249 -22.11 11.97 -0.47
CA ASP A 249 -23.20 12.54 -1.29
C ASP A 249 -22.84 12.43 -2.79
N PRO A 250 -23.55 11.59 -3.56
CA PRO A 250 -23.23 11.40 -4.97
C PRO A 250 -23.73 12.55 -5.85
N ARG A 251 -24.54 13.44 -5.33
CA ARG A 251 -25.15 14.53 -6.12
C ARG A 251 -24.08 15.45 -6.70
N GLY A 252 -24.12 15.65 -8.00
CA GLY A 252 -23.22 16.55 -8.72
C GLY A 252 -21.86 15.95 -9.09
N VAL A 253 -21.56 14.69 -8.73
CA VAL A 253 -20.30 14.02 -9.08
C VAL A 253 -20.61 12.78 -9.93
N LYS A 254 -20.33 12.88 -11.22
CA LYS A 254 -20.52 11.74 -12.14
C LYS A 254 -19.64 10.55 -11.72
N GLY A 255 -20.21 9.36 -11.75
CA GLY A 255 -19.50 8.12 -11.41
C GLY A 255 -19.37 7.82 -9.92
N LEU A 256 -19.81 8.71 -9.02
CA LEU A 256 -19.72 8.49 -7.58
C LEU A 256 -20.73 7.44 -7.08
N ASP A 257 -21.89 7.34 -7.70
CA ASP A 257 -22.87 6.27 -7.40
C ASP A 257 -22.30 4.91 -7.81
N GLU A 258 -21.71 4.82 -8.99
CA GLU A 258 -21.04 3.60 -9.48
C GLU A 258 -19.87 3.23 -8.55
N MET A 259 -19.12 4.22 -8.03
CA MET A 259 -18.05 3.98 -7.06
C MET A 259 -18.59 3.45 -5.73
N ARG A 260 -19.72 4.00 -5.23
CA ARG A 260 -20.39 3.50 -4.01
C ARG A 260 -20.89 2.06 -4.20
N GLN A 261 -21.46 1.76 -5.36
CA GLN A 261 -21.87 0.40 -5.71
C GLN A 261 -20.66 -0.54 -5.72
N LEU A 262 -19.56 -0.17 -6.37
CA LEU A 262 -18.34 -0.97 -6.40
C LEU A 262 -17.79 -1.26 -5.00
N MET A 263 -17.76 -0.24 -4.10
CA MET A 263 -17.38 -0.45 -2.70
C MET A 263 -18.26 -1.51 -2.04
N THR A 264 -19.59 -1.40 -2.21
CA THR A 264 -20.56 -2.31 -1.61
C THR A 264 -20.38 -3.75 -2.11
N GLU A 265 -20.11 -3.93 -3.39
CA GLU A 265 -19.81 -5.22 -3.99
C GLU A 265 -18.47 -5.79 -3.48
N CYS A 266 -17.43 -4.96 -3.39
CA CYS A 266 -16.11 -5.38 -2.93
C CYS A 266 -16.11 -5.88 -1.48
N TRP A 267 -16.82 -5.21 -0.58
CA TRP A 267 -16.88 -5.61 0.82
C TRP A 267 -18.10 -6.48 1.18
N HIS A 268 -18.66 -7.17 0.18
CA HIS A 268 -19.76 -8.09 0.40
C HIS A 268 -19.42 -9.13 1.47
N GLN A 269 -20.41 -9.53 2.28
CA GLN A 269 -20.22 -10.48 3.37
C GLN A 269 -19.71 -11.82 2.86
N GLU A 270 -20.35 -12.33 1.81
CA GLU A 270 -19.95 -13.59 1.17
C GLU A 270 -18.78 -13.35 0.19
N PRO A 271 -17.60 -14.02 0.39
CA PRO A 271 -16.42 -13.79 -0.46
C PRO A 271 -16.63 -14.11 -1.94
N ARG A 272 -17.48 -15.10 -2.24
CA ARG A 272 -17.78 -15.51 -3.63
C ARG A 272 -18.61 -14.49 -4.39
N SER A 273 -19.31 -13.60 -3.69
CA SER A 273 -20.12 -12.52 -4.28
C SER A 273 -19.30 -11.28 -4.59
N ARG A 274 -18.04 -11.21 -4.16
CA ARG A 274 -17.14 -10.08 -4.45
C ARG A 274 -16.65 -10.15 -5.89
N PRO A 275 -16.52 -9.01 -6.60
CA PRO A 275 -15.99 -8.97 -7.96
C PRO A 275 -14.53 -9.44 -8.03
N SER A 276 -14.06 -9.78 -9.22
CA SER A 276 -12.62 -9.92 -9.47
C SER A 276 -11.95 -8.54 -9.62
N PHE A 277 -10.61 -8.46 -9.51
CA PHE A 277 -9.93 -7.20 -9.82
C PHE A 277 -10.04 -6.80 -11.30
N LEU A 278 -10.27 -7.74 -12.21
CA LEU A 278 -10.57 -7.39 -13.61
C LEU A 278 -11.89 -6.63 -13.73
N ASP A 279 -12.92 -7.05 -12.99
CA ASP A 279 -14.20 -6.34 -12.93
C ASP A 279 -14.03 -4.94 -12.29
N CYS A 280 -13.23 -4.85 -11.22
CA CYS A 280 -12.88 -3.57 -10.60
C CYS A 280 -12.15 -2.63 -11.57
N VAL A 281 -11.21 -3.15 -12.39
CA VAL A 281 -10.50 -2.37 -13.42
C VAL A 281 -11.52 -1.81 -14.42
N HIS A 282 -12.44 -2.61 -14.94
CA HIS A 282 -13.45 -2.15 -15.90
C HIS A 282 -14.36 -1.07 -15.31
N ALA A 283 -14.82 -1.27 -14.07
CA ALA A 283 -15.67 -0.31 -13.38
C ALA A 283 -14.94 1.02 -13.14
N THR A 284 -13.72 0.97 -12.59
CA THR A 284 -12.94 2.17 -12.28
C THR A 284 -12.44 2.91 -13.50
N GLU A 285 -12.09 2.21 -14.60
CA GLU A 285 -11.72 2.81 -15.88
C GLU A 285 -12.87 3.67 -16.42
N LYS A 286 -14.09 3.11 -16.45
CA LYS A 286 -15.28 3.84 -16.89
C LYS A 286 -15.48 5.11 -16.09
N ILE A 287 -15.35 5.06 -14.77
CA ILE A 287 -15.51 6.21 -13.88
C ILE A 287 -14.38 7.24 -14.11
N PHE A 288 -13.15 6.81 -14.19
CA PHE A 288 -11.98 7.68 -14.37
C PHE A 288 -12.05 8.44 -15.70
N GLN A 289 -12.48 7.81 -16.78
CA GLN A 289 -12.59 8.46 -18.09
C GLN A 289 -13.55 9.66 -18.09
N MET A 290 -14.58 9.67 -17.25
CA MET A 290 -15.48 10.81 -17.09
C MET A 290 -14.78 12.08 -16.55
N HIS A 291 -13.65 11.91 -15.83
CA HIS A 291 -12.95 12.98 -15.14
C HIS A 291 -11.54 13.26 -15.68
N ARG A 292 -11.04 12.46 -16.64
CA ARG A 292 -9.69 12.50 -17.15
C ARG A 292 -9.25 13.88 -17.64
N HIS A 293 -10.17 14.64 -18.25
CA HIS A 293 -9.90 15.96 -18.80
C HIS A 293 -9.50 17.00 -17.75
N ARG A 294 -9.84 16.81 -16.46
CA ARG A 294 -9.51 17.71 -15.34
C ARG A 294 -8.36 17.18 -14.47
N LEU A 295 -7.73 16.08 -14.86
CA LEU A 295 -6.73 15.41 -14.03
C LEU A 295 -5.49 16.27 -13.79
N ASN A 296 -4.97 16.91 -14.83
CA ASN A 296 -3.75 17.71 -14.72
C ASN A 296 -3.93 18.89 -13.76
N ASP A 297 -5.07 19.56 -13.80
CA ASP A 297 -5.39 20.65 -12.88
C ASP A 297 -5.48 20.14 -11.43
N ALA A 298 -6.18 19.02 -11.22
CA ALA A 298 -6.30 18.40 -9.91
C ALA A 298 -4.94 17.99 -9.32
N VAL A 299 -4.07 17.39 -10.11
CA VAL A 299 -2.71 17.02 -9.69
C VAL A 299 -1.90 18.26 -9.34
N HIS A 300 -1.94 19.30 -10.19
CA HIS A 300 -1.21 20.54 -9.96
C HIS A 300 -1.64 21.23 -8.66
N ASP A 301 -2.94 21.31 -8.40
CA ASP A 301 -3.47 21.94 -7.18
C ASP A 301 -3.05 21.17 -5.92
N VAL A 302 -3.11 19.86 -5.95
CA VAL A 302 -2.66 19.01 -4.84
C VAL A 302 -1.14 19.17 -4.62
N LEU A 303 -0.33 19.15 -5.67
CA LEU A 303 1.13 19.34 -5.55
C LEU A 303 1.46 20.71 -4.95
N LYS A 304 0.75 21.78 -5.33
CA LYS A 304 0.90 23.11 -4.71
C LYS A 304 0.56 23.09 -3.21
N GLN A 305 -0.50 22.39 -2.82
CA GLN A 305 -0.90 22.27 -1.42
C GLN A 305 0.16 21.53 -0.60
N LEU A 306 0.71 20.41 -1.13
CA LEU A 306 1.80 19.66 -0.49
C LEU A 306 3.05 20.50 -0.27
N VAL A 307 3.44 21.34 -1.22
CA VAL A 307 4.59 22.25 -1.07
C VAL A 307 4.34 23.28 0.03
N ARG A 308 3.14 23.85 0.11
CA ARG A 308 2.79 24.84 1.15
C ARG A 308 2.81 24.24 2.55
N SER A 309 2.30 23.01 2.73
CA SER A 309 2.32 22.32 4.02
C SER A 309 3.73 22.06 4.53
N LEU A 310 4.66 21.67 3.64
CA LEU A 310 6.07 21.49 3.98
C LEU A 310 6.75 22.79 4.41
N SER A 311 6.42 23.92 3.76
CA SER A 311 6.98 25.23 4.09
C SER A 311 6.51 25.74 5.46
N SER A 312 5.24 25.51 5.82
CA SER A 312 4.69 25.89 7.13
C SER A 312 5.24 25.04 8.28
N SER A 313 5.46 23.74 8.05
CA SER A 313 6.05 22.84 9.04
C SER A 313 7.52 23.19 9.35
N ALA A 314 8.29 23.63 8.35
CA ALA A 314 9.68 24.08 8.51
C ALA A 314 9.78 25.38 9.32
N GLN A 315 8.83 26.30 9.16
CA GLN A 315 8.80 27.57 9.91
C GLN A 315 8.43 27.36 11.39
N THR A 316 7.52 26.45 11.69
CA THR A 316 7.13 26.12 13.08
C THR A 316 8.24 25.37 13.83
N HIS A 317 9.09 24.63 13.15
CA HIS A 317 10.24 23.97 13.80
C HIS A 317 11.34 24.96 14.15
N ASN A 318 11.63 25.94 13.30
CA ASN A 318 12.61 27.00 13.58
C ASN A 318 12.15 27.97 14.69
N ALA A 319 10.83 28.17 14.85
CA ALA A 319 10.29 29.03 15.90
C ALA A 319 10.27 28.40 17.30
N LYS A 320 10.47 27.08 17.41
CA LYS A 320 10.56 26.36 18.71
C LYS A 320 12.01 26.15 19.20
N VAL A 321 12.99 26.54 18.40
CA VAL A 321 14.42 26.36 18.71
C VAL A 321 15.08 27.72 19.06
N THR A 322 14.36 28.83 18.96
CA THR A 322 14.71 30.15 19.48
C THR A 322 13.92 30.42 20.73
#